data_79d31d17a5b13e4dac63e3c59dcc8d1f
#
_entry.id   79d31d17a5b13e4dac63e3c59dcc8d1f
#
_cell.length_a   1.000
_cell.length_b   1.000
_cell.length_c   1.000
_cell.angle_alpha   90.00
_cell.angle_beta   90.00
_cell.angle_gamma   90.00
#
_symmetry.space_group_name_H-M   'P 1'
#
loop_
_entity.id
_entity.type
_entity.pdbx_description
1 polymer ?
#
loop_
_entity_poly.entity_id
_entity_poly.type
_entity_poly.pdbx_seq_one_letter_code
_entity_poly.pdbx_strand_id
1 'polypeptide(L)'
;MPKSHRPHSQHPNAHTEQELNWIRNYHRRNPNISICELYGKLRQEKAYRRHPGSLYRVFVRLGYRKKAESTKKKSKHLGHYDTPTELGKKWQMDVKYVPSVCYVGADGEKFYQYTMIEEATRERFIYAYKENSSYSTVDFVKKAIIYFGYAPDMIQTDNGGEFNHTQKTNRIHPLDVLCNKLHITHKTIRPATPWHNGKVERSHRNDQERFYNHLSFYSYEDLQLQMKRYLRRSNRIPMSVLGWKSPIQKRQELESARFC
;
A
#
# COMPACT_ATOMS: atom_id res chain seq x y z
N MET A 1 -55.68 -5.96 -6.33
CA MET A 1 -54.22 -6.12 -6.23
C MET A 1 -53.56 -4.76 -6.14
N PRO A 2 -52.70 -4.49 -5.17
CA PRO A 2 -52.04 -3.19 -5.09
C PRO A 2 -51.13 -2.99 -6.30
N LYS A 3 -51.27 -1.87 -6.98
CA LYS A 3 -50.46 -1.50 -8.13
C LYS A 3 -49.01 -1.29 -7.65
N SER A 4 -48.01 -1.93 -8.30
CA SER A 4 -46.60 -1.74 -8.03
C SER A 4 -46.21 -0.27 -8.31
N HIS A 5 -45.77 0.43 -7.29
CA HIS A 5 -45.22 1.80 -7.44
C HIS A 5 -43.78 1.81 -8.00
N ARG A 6 -43.26 0.72 -8.58
CA ARG A 6 -41.95 0.68 -9.20
C ARG A 6 -41.96 1.48 -10.50
N PRO A 7 -40.99 2.38 -10.70
CA PRO A 7 -40.89 3.14 -11.96
C PRO A 7 -40.75 2.16 -13.14
N HIS A 8 -41.55 2.38 -14.20
CA HIS A 8 -41.52 1.57 -15.40
C HIS A 8 -40.27 1.81 -16.29
N SER A 9 -39.53 2.91 -16.06
CA SER A 9 -38.30 3.24 -16.77
C SER A 9 -37.07 3.06 -15.90
N GLN A 10 -35.97 2.70 -16.53
CA GLN A 10 -34.68 2.59 -15.83
C GLN A 10 -34.22 3.97 -15.33
N HIS A 11 -33.78 4.04 -14.07
CA HIS A 11 -33.31 5.29 -13.49
C HIS A 11 -32.16 5.88 -14.33
N PRO A 12 -32.12 7.21 -14.62
CA PRO A 12 -31.10 7.83 -15.46
C PRO A 12 -29.66 7.55 -15.01
N ASN A 13 -29.46 7.37 -13.70
CA ASN A 13 -28.17 7.02 -13.10
C ASN A 13 -27.91 5.50 -13.00
N ALA A 14 -28.78 4.66 -13.59
CA ALA A 14 -28.53 3.22 -13.63
C ALA A 14 -27.33 2.92 -14.55
N HIS A 15 -26.59 1.85 -14.24
CA HIS A 15 -25.53 1.37 -15.12
C HIS A 15 -26.11 0.90 -16.44
N THR A 16 -25.47 1.27 -17.54
CA THR A 16 -25.77 0.71 -18.86
C THR A 16 -25.33 -0.75 -18.94
N GLU A 17 -25.89 -1.53 -19.85
CA GLU A 17 -25.47 -2.91 -20.05
C GLU A 17 -23.99 -3.00 -20.46
N GLN A 18 -23.50 -2.06 -21.23
CA GLN A 18 -22.09 -1.96 -21.57
C GLN A 18 -21.19 -1.79 -20.33
N GLU A 19 -21.55 -0.90 -19.41
CA GLU A 19 -20.81 -0.71 -18.15
C GLU A 19 -20.83 -1.97 -17.28
N LEU A 20 -21.98 -2.66 -17.22
CA LEU A 20 -22.11 -3.94 -16.50
C LEU A 20 -21.22 -5.02 -17.13
N ASN A 21 -21.15 -5.08 -18.44
CA ASN A 21 -20.30 -6.02 -19.17
C ASN A 21 -18.81 -5.74 -18.91
N TRP A 22 -18.38 -4.49 -18.86
CA TRP A 22 -17.02 -4.15 -18.44
C TRP A 22 -16.71 -4.68 -17.04
N ILE A 23 -17.61 -4.41 -16.07
CA ILE A 23 -17.45 -4.86 -14.69
C ILE A 23 -17.34 -6.38 -14.60
N ARG A 24 -18.24 -7.11 -15.27
CA ARG A 24 -18.25 -8.59 -15.34
C ARG A 24 -16.95 -9.14 -15.95
N ASN A 25 -16.47 -8.53 -17.04
CA ASN A 25 -15.27 -8.97 -17.74
C ASN A 25 -14.00 -8.78 -16.89
N TYR A 26 -13.86 -7.65 -16.21
CA TYR A 26 -12.73 -7.42 -15.30
C TYR A 26 -12.75 -8.38 -14.12
N HIS A 27 -13.91 -8.61 -13.52
CA HIS A 27 -14.05 -9.56 -12.42
C HIS A 27 -13.79 -11.01 -12.87
N ARG A 28 -14.27 -11.43 -14.04
CA ARG A 28 -13.98 -12.76 -14.60
C ARG A 28 -12.49 -13.00 -14.77
N ARG A 29 -11.73 -11.99 -15.25
CA ARG A 29 -10.28 -12.09 -15.43
C ARG A 29 -9.50 -12.06 -14.12
N ASN A 30 -10.03 -11.40 -13.13
CA ASN A 30 -9.43 -11.28 -11.79
C ASN A 30 -10.54 -11.27 -10.73
N PRO A 31 -10.99 -12.44 -10.23
CA PRO A 31 -12.05 -12.53 -9.21
C PRO A 31 -11.69 -11.80 -7.91
N ASN A 32 -10.41 -11.63 -7.61
CA ASN A 32 -9.91 -10.95 -6.42
C ASN A 32 -9.65 -9.44 -6.64
N ILE A 33 -10.12 -8.86 -7.76
CA ILE A 33 -9.92 -7.43 -8.02
C ILE A 33 -10.62 -6.58 -6.97
N SER A 34 -9.89 -5.66 -6.36
CA SER A 34 -10.50 -4.73 -5.40
C SER A 34 -11.36 -3.69 -6.13
N ILE A 35 -12.40 -3.18 -5.46
CA ILE A 35 -13.27 -2.13 -6.03
C ILE A 35 -12.46 -0.89 -6.40
N CYS A 36 -11.46 -0.51 -5.59
CA CYS A 36 -10.59 0.63 -5.89
C CYS A 36 -9.75 0.40 -7.15
N GLU A 37 -9.18 -0.80 -7.30
CA GLU A 37 -8.41 -1.16 -8.50
C GLU A 37 -9.30 -1.16 -9.75
N LEU A 38 -10.47 -1.80 -9.66
CA LEU A 38 -11.42 -1.84 -10.77
C LEU A 38 -11.90 -0.45 -11.14
N TYR A 39 -12.26 0.37 -10.14
CA TYR A 39 -12.73 1.73 -10.38
C TYR A 39 -11.68 2.57 -11.11
N GLY A 40 -10.43 2.49 -10.66
CA GLY A 40 -9.32 3.18 -11.31
C GLY A 40 -9.12 2.74 -12.76
N LYS A 41 -9.12 1.43 -13.03
CA LYS A 41 -9.02 0.87 -14.39
C LYS A 41 -10.18 1.31 -15.28
N LEU A 42 -11.41 1.22 -14.78
CA LEU A 42 -12.58 1.67 -15.52
C LEU A 42 -12.52 3.17 -15.87
N ARG A 43 -12.02 4.01 -14.95
CA ARG A 43 -11.82 5.44 -15.24
C ARG A 43 -10.77 5.67 -16.32
N GLN A 44 -9.63 4.98 -16.23
CA GLN A 44 -8.50 5.20 -17.13
C GLN A 44 -8.73 4.58 -18.53
N GLU A 45 -9.30 3.37 -18.58
CA GLU A 45 -9.39 2.60 -19.80
C GLU A 45 -10.75 2.72 -20.51
N LYS A 46 -11.83 3.10 -19.79
CA LYS A 46 -13.20 3.10 -20.29
C LYS A 46 -13.94 4.44 -20.08
N ALA A 47 -13.26 5.49 -19.64
CA ALA A 47 -13.84 6.77 -19.31
C ALA A 47 -15.06 6.69 -18.36
N TYR A 48 -15.06 5.71 -17.45
CA TYR A 48 -16.13 5.46 -16.50
C TYR A 48 -16.27 6.66 -15.51
N ARG A 49 -17.44 7.29 -15.47
CA ARG A 49 -17.67 8.53 -14.71
C ARG A 49 -18.57 8.37 -13.49
N ARG A 50 -19.07 7.16 -13.22
CA ARG A 50 -19.98 6.92 -12.10
C ARG A 50 -19.26 7.03 -10.77
N HIS A 51 -20.01 7.36 -9.71
CA HIS A 51 -19.44 7.44 -8.35
C HIS A 51 -18.98 6.05 -7.87
N PRO A 52 -17.86 5.93 -7.10
CA PRO A 52 -17.35 4.65 -6.59
C PRO A 52 -18.38 3.84 -5.79
N GLY A 53 -19.24 4.52 -5.02
CA GLY A 53 -20.33 3.89 -4.29
C GLY A 53 -21.38 3.23 -5.20
N SER A 54 -21.54 3.72 -6.44
CA SER A 54 -22.40 3.07 -7.43
C SER A 54 -21.81 1.74 -7.90
N LEU A 55 -20.50 1.71 -8.16
CA LEU A 55 -19.78 0.47 -8.48
C LEU A 55 -19.85 -0.54 -7.33
N TYR A 56 -19.70 -0.09 -6.07
CA TYR A 56 -19.85 -0.95 -4.90
C TYR A 56 -21.24 -1.62 -4.86
N ARG A 57 -22.33 -0.86 -5.12
CA ARG A 57 -23.68 -1.41 -5.16
C ARG A 57 -23.86 -2.47 -6.26
N VAL A 58 -23.21 -2.27 -7.43
CA VAL A 58 -23.21 -3.27 -8.50
C VAL A 58 -22.47 -4.54 -8.06
N PHE A 59 -21.31 -4.42 -7.41
CA PHE A 59 -20.56 -5.57 -6.88
C PHE A 59 -21.38 -6.40 -5.89
N VAL A 60 -22.10 -5.74 -4.99
CA VAL A 60 -22.98 -6.43 -4.03
C VAL A 60 -24.13 -7.11 -4.77
N ARG A 61 -24.77 -6.42 -5.73
CA ARG A 61 -25.90 -6.96 -6.52
C ARG A 61 -25.50 -8.17 -7.38
N LEU A 62 -24.28 -8.17 -7.91
CA LEU A 62 -23.74 -9.28 -8.70
C LEU A 62 -23.18 -10.44 -7.83
N GLY A 63 -23.23 -10.32 -6.52
CA GLY A 63 -22.72 -11.34 -5.60
C GLY A 63 -21.20 -11.40 -5.49
N TYR A 64 -20.48 -10.44 -6.07
CA TYR A 64 -19.02 -10.40 -6.04
C TYR A 64 -18.46 -9.95 -4.67
N ARG A 65 -19.30 -9.39 -3.83
CA ARG A 65 -18.96 -8.96 -2.49
C ARG A 65 -20.18 -9.03 -1.56
N LYS A 66 -19.96 -9.52 -0.33
CA LYS A 66 -20.98 -9.43 0.73
C LYS A 66 -21.18 -7.95 1.12
N LYS A 67 -22.44 -7.59 1.40
CA LYS A 67 -22.76 -6.27 1.96
C LYS A 67 -22.03 -6.11 3.29
N ALA A 68 -21.29 -5.02 3.45
CA ALA A 68 -20.65 -4.74 4.73
C ALA A 68 -21.72 -4.46 5.78
N GLU A 69 -21.65 -5.16 6.91
CA GLU A 69 -22.44 -4.82 8.08
C GLU A 69 -21.99 -3.46 8.63
N SER A 70 -22.95 -2.58 8.90
CA SER A 70 -22.64 -1.25 9.44
C SER A 70 -22.28 -1.40 10.92
N THR A 71 -21.02 -1.56 11.22
CA THR A 71 -20.53 -1.38 12.59
C THR A 71 -20.36 0.11 12.84
N LYS A 72 -21.16 0.68 13.76
CA LYS A 72 -20.95 2.05 14.25
C LYS A 72 -19.59 2.10 14.99
N LYS A 73 -18.52 2.39 14.28
CA LYS A 73 -17.22 2.69 14.91
C LYS A 73 -17.31 4.11 15.47
N LYS A 74 -17.15 4.26 16.81
CA LYS A 74 -16.90 5.56 17.42
C LYS A 74 -15.65 6.14 16.72
N SER A 75 -15.78 7.29 16.08
CA SER A 75 -14.63 8.02 15.55
C SER A 75 -13.75 8.43 16.72
N LYS A 76 -12.58 7.83 16.85
CA LYS A 76 -11.54 8.40 17.70
C LYS A 76 -11.05 9.67 16.99
N HIS A 77 -11.07 10.80 17.65
CA HIS A 77 -10.39 12.00 17.20
C HIS A 77 -8.88 11.68 17.11
N LEU A 78 -8.45 11.33 15.92
CA LEU A 78 -7.04 11.20 15.60
C LEU A 78 -6.54 12.62 15.31
N GLY A 79 -5.42 13.01 15.93
CA GLY A 79 -4.79 14.29 15.66
C GLY A 79 -4.54 14.50 14.17
N HIS A 80 -4.48 15.75 13.74
CA HIS A 80 -4.20 16.09 12.34
C HIS A 80 -2.79 15.60 11.95
N TYR A 81 -2.70 14.89 10.82
CA TYR A 81 -1.43 14.42 10.26
C TYR A 81 -1.24 15.04 8.87
N ASP A 82 -0.29 15.96 8.77
CA ASP A 82 0.06 16.57 7.50
C ASP A 82 0.88 15.61 6.63
N THR A 83 0.30 15.28 5.48
CA THR A 83 0.99 14.48 4.48
C THR A 83 1.75 15.42 3.55
N PRO A 84 3.06 15.22 3.37
CA PRO A 84 3.81 15.99 2.38
C PRO A 84 3.21 15.85 0.99
N THR A 85 3.24 16.95 0.25
CA THR A 85 2.78 17.01 -1.14
C THR A 85 3.93 16.94 -2.14
N GLU A 86 5.16 17.18 -1.67
CA GLU A 86 6.37 17.17 -2.47
C GLU A 86 7.10 15.84 -2.39
N LEU A 87 7.72 15.47 -3.50
CA LEU A 87 8.52 14.26 -3.64
C LEU A 87 9.80 14.34 -2.78
N GLY A 88 10.11 13.25 -2.06
CA GLY A 88 11.33 13.14 -1.27
C GLY A 88 11.29 13.78 0.11
N LYS A 89 10.21 14.44 0.50
CA LYS A 89 10.12 15.08 1.83
C LYS A 89 10.12 14.09 2.97
N LYS A 90 9.43 12.96 2.81
CA LYS A 90 9.29 12.01 3.91
C LYS A 90 8.99 10.60 3.44
N TRP A 91 9.76 9.65 3.94
CA TRP A 91 9.49 8.23 3.81
C TRP A 91 9.08 7.62 5.15
N GLN A 92 8.17 6.64 5.12
CA GLN A 92 7.89 5.78 6.27
C GLN A 92 8.53 4.42 6.02
N MET A 93 9.15 3.85 7.05
CA MET A 93 9.75 2.53 7.00
C MET A 93 9.23 1.67 8.14
N ASP A 94 9.01 0.38 7.85
CA ASP A 94 8.57 -0.61 8.82
C ASP A 94 8.96 -2.01 8.38
N VAL A 95 9.00 -2.95 9.32
CA VAL A 95 9.31 -4.36 9.09
C VAL A 95 8.15 -5.23 9.53
N LYS A 96 7.85 -6.25 8.77
CA LYS A 96 6.88 -7.28 9.16
C LYS A 96 7.45 -8.68 8.93
N TYR A 97 6.97 -9.63 9.71
CA TYR A 97 7.22 -11.04 9.44
C TYR A 97 6.50 -11.47 8.17
N VAL A 98 7.19 -12.23 7.32
CA VAL A 98 6.56 -13.00 6.25
C VAL A 98 5.83 -14.17 6.90
N PRO A 99 4.53 -14.40 6.63
CA PRO A 99 3.80 -15.49 7.25
C PRO A 99 4.47 -16.85 6.93
N SER A 100 4.80 -17.63 7.95
CA SER A 100 5.48 -18.92 7.80
C SER A 100 4.70 -19.91 6.94
N VAL A 101 3.38 -19.85 6.98
CA VAL A 101 2.48 -20.67 6.15
C VAL A 101 2.70 -20.50 4.63
N CYS A 102 3.35 -19.40 4.19
CA CYS A 102 3.68 -19.17 2.79
C CYS A 102 4.93 -19.93 2.33
N TYR A 103 5.78 -20.37 3.27
CA TYR A 103 7.01 -21.08 2.96
C TYR A 103 6.80 -22.59 2.93
N VAL A 104 7.17 -23.21 1.82
CA VAL A 104 6.99 -24.66 1.58
C VAL A 104 8.31 -25.42 1.75
N GLY A 105 9.40 -24.74 2.12
CA GLY A 105 10.73 -25.34 2.33
C GLY A 105 10.91 -25.94 3.72
N ALA A 106 12.15 -26.04 4.17
CA ALA A 106 12.49 -26.61 5.46
C ALA A 106 11.92 -25.79 6.64
N ASP A 107 11.43 -26.49 7.66
CA ASP A 107 10.86 -25.89 8.85
C ASP A 107 11.87 -24.99 9.59
N GLY A 108 11.36 -23.89 10.15
CA GLY A 108 12.09 -22.99 11.03
C GLY A 108 12.72 -21.76 10.38
N GLU A 109 12.81 -21.68 9.05
CA GLU A 109 13.29 -20.44 8.40
C GLU A 109 12.29 -19.29 8.55
N LYS A 110 12.80 -18.14 8.96
CA LYS A 110 12.03 -16.90 9.11
C LYS A 110 12.47 -15.88 8.08
N PHE A 111 11.51 -15.16 7.53
CA PHE A 111 11.76 -14.10 6.58
C PHE A 111 11.07 -12.83 7.05
N TYR A 112 11.68 -11.69 6.75
CA TYR A 112 11.24 -10.37 7.17
C TYR A 112 11.08 -9.49 5.93
N GLN A 113 9.89 -8.92 5.76
CA GLN A 113 9.65 -7.91 4.73
C GLN A 113 9.95 -6.55 5.30
N TYR A 114 10.95 -5.87 4.75
CA TYR A 114 11.17 -4.46 4.93
C TYR A 114 10.34 -3.68 3.91
N THR A 115 9.74 -2.61 4.34
CA THR A 115 8.87 -1.77 3.51
C THR A 115 9.25 -0.31 3.68
N MET A 116 9.50 0.37 2.57
CA MET A 116 9.64 1.82 2.49
C MET A 116 8.48 2.38 1.67
N ILE A 117 7.84 3.43 2.16
CA ILE A 117 6.77 4.14 1.44
C ILE A 117 7.07 5.63 1.36
N GLU A 118 7.08 6.16 0.16
CA GLU A 118 7.14 7.58 -0.11
C GLU A 118 5.77 8.21 0.16
N GLU A 119 5.70 9.22 1.05
CA GLU A 119 4.42 9.70 1.57
C GLU A 119 3.59 10.49 0.56
N ALA A 120 4.19 11.28 -0.32
CA ALA A 120 3.45 12.10 -1.28
C ALA A 120 2.85 11.26 -2.41
N THR A 121 3.60 10.28 -2.90
CA THR A 121 3.21 9.44 -4.04
C THR A 121 2.56 8.13 -3.65
N ARG A 122 2.74 7.67 -2.40
CA ARG A 122 2.41 6.31 -1.95
C ARG A 122 3.18 5.21 -2.69
N GLU A 123 4.22 5.55 -3.44
CA GLU A 123 5.09 4.57 -4.06
C GLU A 123 5.84 3.82 -2.98
N ARG A 124 5.98 2.51 -3.16
CA ARG A 124 6.62 1.63 -2.19
C ARG A 124 7.82 0.95 -2.79
N PHE A 125 8.79 0.65 -1.92
CA PHE A 125 9.82 -0.35 -2.13
C PHE A 125 9.70 -1.41 -1.04
N ILE A 126 9.77 -2.70 -1.41
CA ILE A 126 9.75 -3.83 -0.48
C ILE A 126 10.88 -4.79 -0.81
N TYR A 127 11.47 -5.37 0.22
CA TYR A 127 12.54 -6.36 0.07
C TYR A 127 12.52 -7.33 1.25
N ALA A 128 12.83 -8.63 1.01
CA ALA A 128 12.89 -9.62 2.07
C ALA A 128 14.32 -9.82 2.57
N TYR A 129 14.45 -10.14 3.87
CA TYR A 129 15.67 -10.54 4.51
C TYR A 129 15.45 -11.81 5.33
N LYS A 130 16.51 -12.59 5.57
CA LYS A 130 16.50 -13.75 6.46
C LYS A 130 16.66 -13.36 7.93
N GLU A 131 17.03 -12.11 8.22
CA GLU A 131 17.20 -11.59 9.56
C GLU A 131 16.57 -10.20 9.72
N ASN A 132 16.14 -9.90 10.94
CA ASN A 132 15.72 -8.56 11.33
C ASN A 132 16.84 -7.92 12.14
N SER A 133 17.70 -7.15 11.48
CA SER A 133 18.88 -6.56 12.08
C SER A 133 19.11 -5.12 11.62
N SER A 134 19.91 -4.37 12.38
CA SER A 134 20.33 -3.02 11.97
C SER A 134 21.15 -3.03 10.67
N TYR A 135 21.86 -4.13 10.36
CA TYR A 135 22.59 -4.29 9.10
C TYR A 135 21.63 -4.44 7.92
N SER A 136 20.60 -5.28 8.07
CA SER A 136 19.52 -5.41 7.07
C SER A 136 18.82 -4.08 6.84
N THR A 137 18.59 -3.30 7.91
CA THR A 137 17.99 -1.95 7.82
C THR A 137 18.85 -1.01 6.98
N VAL A 138 20.16 -0.95 7.25
CA VAL A 138 21.11 -0.09 6.50
C VAL A 138 21.18 -0.50 5.03
N ASP A 139 21.27 -1.79 4.74
CA ASP A 139 21.28 -2.32 3.37
C ASP A 139 19.96 -2.00 2.65
N PHE A 140 18.82 -2.16 3.33
CA PHE A 140 17.51 -1.85 2.79
C PHE A 140 17.34 -0.37 2.43
N VAL A 141 17.79 0.55 3.28
CA VAL A 141 17.74 2.00 3.00
C VAL A 141 18.59 2.35 1.77
N LYS A 142 19.78 1.77 1.63
CA LYS A 142 20.62 1.96 0.43
C LYS A 142 19.92 1.46 -0.84
N LYS A 143 19.31 0.27 -0.78
CA LYS A 143 18.53 -0.28 -1.90
C LYS A 143 17.30 0.57 -2.23
N ALA A 144 16.62 1.12 -1.21
CA ALA A 144 15.49 2.02 -1.41
C ALA A 144 15.90 3.32 -2.12
N ILE A 145 17.01 3.93 -1.73
CA ILE A 145 17.56 5.12 -2.39
C ILE A 145 17.88 4.83 -3.87
N ILE A 146 18.49 3.68 -4.16
CA ILE A 146 18.74 3.26 -5.55
C ILE A 146 17.42 3.06 -6.32
N TYR A 147 16.42 2.43 -5.69
CA TYR A 147 15.11 2.18 -6.30
C TYR A 147 14.37 3.48 -6.62
N PHE A 148 14.33 4.42 -5.69
CA PHE A 148 13.65 5.69 -5.89
C PHE A 148 14.46 6.68 -6.74
N GLY A 149 15.78 6.52 -6.82
CA GLY A 149 16.69 7.41 -7.54
C GLY A 149 17.03 8.71 -6.80
N TYR A 150 16.63 8.86 -5.54
CA TYR A 150 16.91 10.00 -4.66
C TYR A 150 16.85 9.58 -3.20
N ALA A 151 17.48 10.37 -2.33
CA ALA A 151 17.35 10.26 -0.88
C ALA A 151 16.23 11.18 -0.37
N PRO A 152 15.49 10.80 0.70
CA PRO A 152 14.50 11.67 1.30
C PRO A 152 15.11 12.68 2.27
N ASP A 153 14.39 13.76 2.57
CA ASP A 153 14.76 14.67 3.66
C ASP A 153 14.59 13.98 5.04
N MET A 154 13.61 13.08 5.16
CA MET A 154 13.29 12.40 6.42
C MET A 154 12.86 10.94 6.22
N ILE A 155 13.36 10.05 7.08
CA ILE A 155 12.85 8.68 7.25
C ILE A 155 12.20 8.59 8.62
N GLN A 156 10.96 8.12 8.65
CA GLN A 156 10.21 7.85 9.87
C GLN A 156 10.05 6.36 10.10
N THR A 157 10.37 5.89 11.32
CA THR A 157 10.24 4.50 11.76
C THR A 157 9.47 4.42 13.07
N ASP A 158 9.11 3.23 13.47
CA ASP A 158 8.76 2.97 14.87
C ASP A 158 10.04 2.87 15.76
N ASN A 159 9.87 2.42 17.00
CA ASN A 159 10.96 2.27 17.96
C ASN A 159 11.50 0.82 18.01
N GLY A 160 11.38 0.05 16.94
CA GLY A 160 11.94 -1.30 16.84
C GLY A 160 13.46 -1.33 17.02
N GLY A 161 13.99 -2.44 17.55
CA GLY A 161 15.43 -2.61 17.80
C GLY A 161 16.28 -2.59 16.53
N GLU A 162 15.67 -2.89 15.39
CA GLU A 162 16.27 -2.79 14.07
C GLU A 162 16.47 -1.35 13.58
N PHE A 163 15.77 -0.39 14.19
CA PHE A 163 15.81 1.03 13.83
C PHE A 163 16.43 1.91 14.91
N ASN A 164 16.41 1.46 16.16
CA ASN A 164 16.88 2.25 17.29
C ASN A 164 17.45 1.35 18.40
N HIS A 165 18.30 1.90 19.25
CA HIS A 165 18.72 1.17 20.44
C HIS A 165 17.59 1.01 21.45
N THR A 166 17.28 -0.21 21.84
CA THR A 166 16.26 -0.53 22.86
C THR A 166 16.71 -0.23 24.28
N GLN A 167 18.04 -0.16 24.50
CA GLN A 167 18.66 0.19 25.78
C GLN A 167 19.43 1.50 25.66
N LYS A 168 19.53 2.24 26.76
CA LYS A 168 20.37 3.44 26.82
C LYS A 168 21.82 3.07 26.57
N THR A 169 22.41 3.62 25.54
CA THR A 169 23.80 3.42 25.15
C THR A 169 24.35 4.73 24.57
N ASN A 170 25.67 4.92 24.70
CA ASN A 170 26.37 6.03 24.07
C ASN A 170 26.75 5.73 22.61
N ARG A 171 26.42 4.53 22.09
CA ARG A 171 26.69 4.17 20.70
C ARG A 171 25.60 4.73 19.79
N ILE A 172 26.00 5.23 18.63
CA ILE A 172 25.06 5.68 17.59
C ILE A 172 24.55 4.45 16.85
N HIS A 173 23.25 4.38 16.62
CA HIS A 173 22.65 3.26 15.86
C HIS A 173 23.13 3.28 14.41
N PRO A 174 23.40 2.12 13.77
CA PRO A 174 23.89 2.06 12.37
C PRO A 174 23.00 2.80 11.36
N LEU A 175 21.68 2.81 11.56
CA LEU A 175 20.77 3.59 10.73
C LEU A 175 21.03 5.10 10.87
N ASP A 176 21.23 5.60 12.09
CA ASP A 176 21.51 7.03 12.33
C ASP A 176 22.86 7.44 11.74
N VAL A 177 23.88 6.56 11.81
CA VAL A 177 25.16 6.78 11.14
C VAL A 177 24.99 6.96 9.64
N LEU A 178 24.18 6.08 9.00
CA LEU A 178 23.88 6.19 7.56
C LEU A 178 23.10 7.48 7.27
N CYS A 179 22.05 7.76 8.04
CA CYS A 179 21.21 8.94 7.85
C CYS A 179 22.02 10.23 7.98
N ASN A 180 22.87 10.35 8.99
CA ASN A 180 23.76 11.50 9.18
C ASN A 180 24.72 11.69 7.98
N LYS A 181 25.31 10.59 7.48
CA LYS A 181 26.19 10.61 6.30
C LYS A 181 25.47 11.10 5.03
N LEU A 182 24.19 10.80 4.90
CA LEU A 182 23.39 11.14 3.72
C LEU A 182 22.53 12.41 3.92
N HIS A 183 22.70 13.12 5.03
CA HIS A 183 21.91 14.31 5.41
C HIS A 183 20.40 14.03 5.49
N ILE A 184 20.03 12.82 5.91
CA ILE A 184 18.65 12.41 6.11
C ILE A 184 18.29 12.56 7.60
N THR A 185 17.17 13.17 7.91
CA THR A 185 16.65 13.20 9.28
C THR A 185 15.97 11.86 9.61
N HIS A 186 16.52 11.09 10.54
CA HIS A 186 15.81 9.92 11.09
C HIS A 186 14.92 10.35 12.25
N LYS A 187 13.63 9.98 12.19
CA LYS A 187 12.63 10.31 13.20
C LYS A 187 11.86 9.06 13.63
N THR A 188 11.89 8.75 14.91
CA THR A 188 11.02 7.72 15.47
C THR A 188 9.64 8.28 15.84
N ILE A 189 8.59 7.47 15.72
CA ILE A 189 7.26 7.86 16.19
C ILE A 189 7.25 7.96 17.70
N ARG A 190 6.42 8.87 18.24
CA ARG A 190 6.21 8.94 19.71
C ARG A 190 5.54 7.66 20.21
N PRO A 191 5.88 7.17 21.39
CA PRO A 191 5.17 6.06 22.01
C PRO A 191 3.65 6.31 22.00
N ALA A 192 2.86 5.26 21.84
CA ALA A 192 1.40 5.30 21.77
C ALA A 192 0.78 6.19 20.66
N THR A 193 1.54 6.50 19.58
CA THR A 193 1.04 7.23 18.40
C THR A 193 1.15 6.41 17.11
N PRO A 194 0.56 5.19 17.03
CA PRO A 194 0.73 4.29 15.88
C PRO A 194 0.22 4.91 14.57
N TRP A 195 -0.75 5.82 14.62
CA TRP A 195 -1.28 6.47 13.41
C TRP A 195 -0.22 7.29 12.63
N HIS A 196 0.90 7.65 13.24
CA HIS A 196 1.99 8.32 12.56
C HIS A 196 2.66 7.41 11.52
N ASN A 197 2.67 6.09 11.72
CA ASN A 197 3.18 5.10 10.76
C ASN A 197 2.05 4.42 9.94
N GLY A 198 0.85 4.99 9.99
CA GLY A 198 -0.37 4.38 9.45
C GLY A 198 -0.38 4.13 7.94
N LYS A 199 0.51 4.78 7.16
CA LYS A 199 0.61 4.53 5.72
C LYS A 199 1.30 3.20 5.44
N VAL A 200 2.43 2.94 6.11
CA VAL A 200 3.16 1.68 5.96
C VAL A 200 2.37 0.52 6.59
N GLU A 201 1.76 0.72 7.77
CA GLU A 201 0.88 -0.29 8.38
C GLU A 201 -0.32 -0.65 7.47
N ARG A 202 -0.94 0.35 6.83
CA ARG A 202 -2.00 0.09 5.85
C ARG A 202 -1.49 -0.68 4.65
N SER A 203 -0.25 -0.42 4.22
CA SER A 203 0.36 -1.17 3.13
C SER A 203 0.57 -2.64 3.51
N HIS A 204 1.01 -2.93 4.74
CA HIS A 204 1.16 -4.29 5.25
C HIS A 204 -0.15 -5.07 5.28
N ARG A 205 -1.28 -4.41 5.62
CA ARG A 205 -2.60 -5.02 5.53
C ARG A 205 -2.97 -5.38 4.09
N ASN A 206 -2.72 -4.47 3.15
CA ASN A 206 -2.93 -4.75 1.74
C ASN A 206 -2.04 -5.90 1.24
N ASP A 207 -0.80 -6.00 1.73
CA ASP A 207 0.12 -7.09 1.40
C ASP A 207 -0.42 -8.43 1.93
N GLN A 208 -0.97 -8.45 3.14
CA GLN A 208 -1.59 -9.66 3.68
C GLN A 208 -2.75 -10.12 2.80
N GLU A 209 -3.68 -9.20 2.47
CA GLU A 209 -4.89 -9.52 1.72
C GLU A 209 -4.63 -9.89 0.25
N ARG A 210 -3.66 -9.24 -0.41
CA ARG A 210 -3.48 -9.31 -1.87
C ARG A 210 -2.29 -10.15 -2.31
N PHE A 211 -1.38 -10.45 -1.41
CA PHE A 211 -0.17 -11.18 -1.71
C PHE A 211 0.00 -12.39 -0.81
N TYR A 212 0.17 -12.22 0.50
CA TYR A 212 0.50 -13.33 1.39
C TYR A 212 -0.61 -14.37 1.51
N ASN A 213 -1.88 -13.99 1.49
CA ASN A 213 -2.99 -14.96 1.52
C ASN A 213 -3.03 -15.90 0.30
N HIS A 214 -2.24 -15.62 -0.73
CA HIS A 214 -2.19 -16.39 -1.97
C HIS A 214 -0.77 -16.81 -2.35
N LEU A 215 0.21 -16.55 -1.47
CA LEU A 215 1.62 -16.82 -1.72
C LEU A 215 1.99 -18.22 -1.26
N SER A 216 2.72 -18.94 -2.12
CA SER A 216 3.57 -20.08 -1.74
C SER A 216 4.92 -19.88 -2.39
N PHE A 217 6.01 -20.09 -1.63
CA PHE A 217 7.37 -19.96 -2.12
C PHE A 217 8.28 -21.06 -1.55
N TYR A 218 9.33 -21.42 -2.30
CA TYR A 218 10.17 -22.58 -2.03
C TYR A 218 11.60 -22.21 -1.63
N SER A 219 12.02 -20.99 -1.91
CA SER A 219 13.34 -20.47 -1.55
C SER A 219 13.31 -18.96 -1.33
N TYR A 220 14.40 -18.43 -0.76
CA TYR A 220 14.59 -16.99 -0.59
C TYR A 220 14.54 -16.24 -1.93
N GLU A 221 15.16 -16.80 -2.96
CA GLU A 221 15.21 -16.22 -4.31
C GLU A 221 13.82 -16.20 -4.95
N ASP A 222 13.03 -17.26 -4.74
CA ASP A 222 11.64 -17.33 -5.21
C ASP A 222 10.79 -16.27 -4.50
N LEU A 223 10.93 -16.11 -3.17
CA LEU A 223 10.24 -15.04 -2.42
C LEU A 223 10.58 -13.67 -3.01
N GLN A 224 11.86 -13.37 -3.23
CA GLN A 224 12.31 -12.10 -3.79
C GLN A 224 11.73 -11.84 -5.18
N LEU A 225 11.70 -12.85 -6.04
CA LEU A 225 11.13 -12.75 -7.38
C LEU A 225 9.63 -12.46 -7.34
N GLN A 226 8.89 -13.18 -6.50
CA GLN A 226 7.44 -12.98 -6.34
C GLN A 226 7.13 -11.60 -5.73
N MET A 227 7.89 -11.15 -4.72
CA MET A 227 7.78 -9.82 -4.14
C MET A 227 8.06 -8.71 -5.17
N LYS A 228 9.08 -8.86 -6.02
CA LYS A 228 9.39 -7.91 -7.10
C LYS A 228 8.24 -7.79 -8.10
N ARG A 229 7.62 -8.90 -8.48
CA ARG A 229 6.44 -8.93 -9.37
C ARG A 229 5.23 -8.24 -8.70
N TYR A 230 4.99 -8.57 -7.44
CA TYR A 230 3.92 -7.97 -6.65
C TYR A 230 4.11 -6.46 -6.47
N LEU A 231 5.32 -6.00 -6.12
CA LEU A 231 5.65 -4.59 -5.98
C LEU A 231 5.36 -3.80 -7.26
N ARG A 232 5.83 -4.32 -8.42
CA ARG A 232 5.58 -3.70 -9.73
C ARG A 232 4.09 -3.54 -10.00
N ARG A 233 3.28 -4.55 -9.66
CA ARG A 233 1.82 -4.48 -9.79
C ARG A 233 1.21 -3.48 -8.81
N SER A 234 1.59 -3.55 -7.52
CA SER A 234 0.96 -2.75 -6.47
C SER A 234 1.19 -1.25 -6.66
N ASN A 235 2.37 -0.84 -7.15
CA ASN A 235 2.67 0.56 -7.45
C ASN A 235 1.94 1.10 -8.71
N ARG A 236 1.25 0.24 -9.44
CA ARG A 236 0.38 0.61 -10.58
C ARG A 236 -1.10 0.59 -10.27
N ILE A 237 -1.48 0.22 -9.04
CA ILE A 237 -2.89 0.21 -8.64
C ILE A 237 -3.35 1.64 -8.33
N PRO A 238 -4.39 2.15 -9.01
CA PRO A 238 -4.93 3.48 -8.71
C PRO A 238 -5.48 3.58 -7.30
N MET A 239 -5.24 4.72 -6.66
CA MET A 239 -5.65 5.00 -5.29
C MET A 239 -6.57 6.22 -5.22
N SER A 240 -7.67 6.13 -4.47
CA SER A 240 -8.59 7.26 -4.29
C SER A 240 -7.92 8.48 -3.66
N VAL A 241 -6.99 8.27 -2.73
CA VAL A 241 -6.21 9.32 -2.06
C VAL A 241 -5.26 10.07 -2.98
N LEU A 242 -4.97 9.53 -4.16
CA LEU A 242 -4.14 10.13 -5.22
C LEU A 242 -5.01 10.64 -6.40
N GLY A 243 -6.30 10.89 -6.18
CA GLY A 243 -7.21 11.30 -7.25
C GLY A 243 -7.40 10.22 -8.32
N TRP A 244 -7.30 8.96 -7.95
CA TRP A 244 -7.37 7.78 -8.82
C TRP A 244 -6.17 7.59 -9.76
N LYS A 245 -5.06 8.25 -9.47
CA LYS A 245 -3.76 7.94 -10.07
C LYS A 245 -3.09 6.79 -9.32
N SER A 246 -2.24 6.05 -10.00
CA SER A 246 -1.36 5.10 -9.34
C SER A 246 -0.16 5.82 -8.68
N PRO A 247 0.52 5.19 -7.71
CA PRO A 247 1.76 5.73 -7.14
C PRO A 247 2.78 6.18 -8.21
N ILE A 248 3.01 5.37 -9.24
CA ILE A 248 3.93 5.70 -10.34
C ILE A 248 3.44 6.92 -11.14
N GLN A 249 2.15 6.98 -11.46
CA GLN A 249 1.59 8.15 -12.17
C GLN A 249 1.69 9.43 -11.33
N LYS A 250 1.48 9.32 -10.01
CA LYS A 250 1.65 10.46 -9.11
C LYS A 250 3.10 10.92 -9.01
N ARG A 251 4.05 9.97 -8.99
CA ARG A 251 5.47 10.29 -9.05
C ARG A 251 5.83 11.05 -10.32
N GLN A 252 5.45 10.53 -11.47
CA GLN A 252 5.70 11.18 -12.77
C GLN A 252 5.14 12.61 -12.83
N GLU A 253 3.93 12.83 -12.29
CA GLU A 253 3.34 14.16 -12.18
C GLU A 253 4.20 15.11 -11.33
N LEU A 254 4.65 14.66 -10.14
CA LEU A 254 5.47 15.48 -9.26
C LEU A 254 6.87 15.72 -9.79
N GLU A 255 7.46 14.76 -10.50
CA GLU A 255 8.74 14.92 -11.20
C GLU A 255 8.61 15.96 -12.32
N SER A 256 7.57 15.88 -13.14
CA SER A 256 7.34 16.87 -14.21
C SER A 256 7.13 18.28 -13.67
N ALA A 257 6.43 18.43 -12.53
CA ALA A 257 6.20 19.72 -11.90
C ALA A 257 7.47 20.36 -11.27
N ARG A 258 8.57 19.61 -11.11
CA ARG A 258 9.86 20.16 -10.65
C ARG A 258 10.67 20.82 -11.77
N PHE A 259 10.37 20.51 -13.02
CA PHE A 259 11.07 21.02 -14.21
C PHE A 259 10.30 22.12 -14.95
N CYS A 260 9.13 22.49 -14.48
CA CYS A 260 8.33 23.63 -14.91
C CYS A 260 8.46 24.78 -13.92
#